data_17023276d120fb1e0dcd882068c3e2f5
#
_entry.id   17023276d120fb1e0dcd882068c3e2f5
#
_cell.length_a   1.000
_cell.length_b   1.000
_cell.length_c   1.000
_cell.angle_alpha   90.00
_cell.angle_beta   90.00
_cell.angle_gamma   90.00
#
_symmetry.space_group_name_H-M   'P 1'
#
loop_
_entity.id
_entity.type
_entity.pdbx_description
1 polymer ?
#
loop_
_entity_poly.entity_id
_entity_poly.type
_entity_poly.pdbx_seq_one_letter_code
_entity_poly.pdbx_strand_id
1 'polypeptide(L)'
;GRGINLEIRNMGSPLFVIDGIPYGGMNSRDWLQASDVSGSDVFNALNIEDIESITVLKDASAAIYGLRASNGVVLVTTKKGKKNDKVSINVNGYYGWQNLTRFPELANAGQYVRGLAEAAQNRGEDPSKLYSPEELAKWEAGTEPGYKSYDYYDMVMRKNVPQYHINANVTGGSEKTNYYLSVAHTGQDAMMPAFKYE
;
A
#
# COMPACT_ATOMS: atom_id res chain seq x y z
N GLY A 1 0.82 3.98 4.15
CA GLY A 1 0.56 2.81 3.31
C GLY A 1 0.31 3.21 1.86
N ARG A 2 0.64 2.37 0.92
CA ARG A 2 0.23 2.59 -0.47
C ARG A 2 -1.27 2.37 -0.53
N GLY A 3 -2.02 3.32 -1.10
CA GLY A 3 -3.43 3.15 -1.38
C GLY A 3 -3.70 1.90 -2.23
N ILE A 4 -4.85 1.30 -2.06
CA ILE A 4 -5.29 0.16 -2.87
C ILE A 4 -5.66 0.71 -4.25
N ASN A 5 -4.98 0.23 -5.28
CA ASN A 5 -5.40 0.45 -6.65
C ASN A 5 -6.31 -0.73 -7.06
N LEU A 6 -7.60 -0.45 -7.22
CA LEU A 6 -8.58 -1.44 -7.62
C LEU A 6 -8.80 -1.36 -9.13
N GLU A 7 -8.68 -2.51 -9.79
CA GLU A 7 -9.01 -2.67 -11.20
C GLU A 7 -10.00 -3.82 -11.36
N ILE A 8 -11.00 -3.63 -12.20
CA ILE A 8 -11.96 -4.67 -12.52
C ILE A 8 -11.60 -5.25 -13.90
N ARG A 9 -11.25 -6.54 -13.96
CA ARG A 9 -10.87 -7.26 -15.21
C ARG A 9 -9.73 -6.59 -15.99
N ASN A 10 -8.82 -5.91 -15.31
CA ASN A 10 -7.69 -5.20 -15.94
C ASN A 10 -8.11 -4.12 -16.97
N MET A 11 -9.29 -3.53 -16.77
CA MET A 11 -9.88 -2.51 -17.67
C MET A 11 -9.63 -1.07 -17.17
N GLY A 12 -8.82 -0.90 -16.13
CA GLY A 12 -8.55 0.41 -15.51
C GLY A 12 -9.41 0.69 -14.27
N SER A 13 -9.30 1.91 -13.76
CA SER A 13 -9.96 2.31 -12.51
C SER A 13 -11.49 2.31 -12.65
N PRO A 14 -12.22 1.63 -11.74
CA PRO A 14 -13.67 1.65 -11.71
C PRO A 14 -14.21 3.01 -11.21
N LEU A 15 -15.49 3.23 -11.44
CA LEU A 15 -16.22 4.31 -10.79
C LEU A 15 -16.51 3.91 -9.34
N PHE A 16 -16.13 4.74 -8.38
CA PHE A 16 -16.52 4.56 -6.98
C PHE A 16 -17.81 5.34 -6.71
N VAL A 17 -18.78 4.69 -6.08
CA VAL A 17 -20.02 5.34 -5.62
C VAL A 17 -20.13 5.10 -4.12
N ILE A 18 -19.95 6.16 -3.34
CA ILE A 18 -19.93 6.12 -1.89
C ILE A 18 -21.22 6.79 -1.40
N ASP A 19 -22.08 6.06 -0.72
CA ASP A 19 -23.40 6.50 -0.25
C ASP A 19 -24.24 7.20 -1.35
N GLY A 20 -24.12 6.72 -2.59
CA GLY A 20 -24.85 7.26 -3.74
C GLY A 20 -24.13 8.39 -4.48
N ILE A 21 -23.01 8.88 -3.97
CA ILE A 21 -22.21 9.95 -4.61
C ILE A 21 -21.12 9.33 -5.47
N PRO A 22 -21.04 9.60 -6.79
CA PRO A 22 -20.03 9.07 -7.66
C PRO A 22 -18.71 9.84 -7.57
N TYR A 23 -17.59 9.12 -7.45
CA TYR A 23 -16.22 9.62 -7.42
C TYR A 23 -15.36 8.93 -8.48
N GLY A 24 -14.63 9.71 -9.30
CA GLY A 24 -13.76 9.16 -10.35
C GLY A 24 -14.53 8.68 -11.58
N GLY A 25 -13.99 7.70 -12.28
CA GLY A 25 -14.49 7.17 -13.55
C GLY A 25 -13.63 7.62 -14.73
N MET A 26 -13.95 7.09 -15.92
CA MET A 26 -13.19 7.23 -17.14
C MET A 26 -13.20 8.64 -17.72
N ASN A 27 -12.54 9.56 -17.18
CA ASN A 27 -12.14 10.88 -17.69
C ASN A 27 -11.98 11.89 -16.54
N SER A 28 -10.96 11.69 -15.73
CA SER A 28 -10.48 12.76 -14.83
C SER A 28 -9.81 13.93 -15.57
N ARG A 29 -10.09 14.08 -16.88
CA ARG A 29 -9.69 15.24 -17.68
C ARG A 29 -10.79 16.31 -17.76
N ASP A 30 -11.76 16.24 -16.87
CA ASP A 30 -12.76 17.31 -16.79
C ASP A 30 -12.13 18.47 -16.01
N TRP A 31 -11.47 19.37 -16.76
CA TRP A 31 -10.81 20.59 -16.30
C TRP A 31 -11.73 21.55 -15.55
N LEU A 32 -13.01 21.23 -15.49
CA LEU A 32 -14.05 22.00 -14.77
C LEU A 32 -14.31 21.49 -13.34
N GLN A 33 -13.74 20.34 -12.92
CA GLN A 33 -13.84 19.89 -11.53
C GLN A 33 -12.49 20.06 -10.84
N ALA A 34 -12.41 21.05 -9.99
CA ALA A 34 -11.22 21.48 -9.24
C ALA A 34 -10.75 20.50 -8.15
N SER A 35 -11.05 19.21 -8.25
CA SER A 35 -10.55 18.19 -7.35
C SER A 35 -9.99 17.00 -8.14
N ASP A 36 -8.68 16.97 -8.27
CA ASP A 36 -7.88 15.82 -8.74
C ASP A 36 -7.97 14.59 -7.81
N VAL A 37 -9.02 14.49 -7.01
CA VAL A 37 -9.19 13.39 -6.07
C VAL A 37 -9.79 12.20 -6.82
N SER A 38 -8.99 11.16 -7.01
CA SER A 38 -9.45 9.94 -7.63
C SER A 38 -10.46 9.21 -6.72
N GLY A 39 -11.39 8.45 -7.31
CA GLY A 39 -12.33 7.65 -6.52
C GLY A 39 -11.62 6.64 -5.60
N SER A 40 -10.45 6.15 -6.00
CA SER A 40 -9.61 5.30 -5.17
C SER A 40 -9.02 6.03 -3.97
N ASP A 41 -8.67 7.31 -4.11
CA ASP A 41 -8.13 8.09 -2.99
C ASP A 41 -9.20 8.36 -1.93
N VAL A 42 -10.43 8.69 -2.38
CA VAL A 42 -11.57 8.83 -1.46
C VAL A 42 -11.87 7.50 -0.76
N PHE A 43 -11.86 6.39 -1.49
CA PHE A 43 -12.07 5.07 -0.91
C PHE A 43 -10.97 4.71 0.10
N ASN A 44 -9.71 5.00 -0.22
CA ASN A 44 -8.58 4.74 0.69
C ASN A 44 -8.57 5.63 1.94
N ALA A 45 -9.22 6.78 1.87
CA ALA A 45 -9.40 7.68 3.02
C ALA A 45 -10.53 7.23 3.97
N LEU A 46 -11.42 6.33 3.53
CA LEU A 46 -12.47 5.80 4.39
C LEU A 46 -11.89 4.88 5.44
N ASN A 47 -12.40 5.02 6.67
CA ASN A 47 -12.14 4.03 7.69
C ASN A 47 -12.90 2.74 7.34
N ILE A 48 -12.17 1.63 7.20
CA ILE A 48 -12.74 0.32 6.83
C ILE A 48 -13.82 -0.15 7.81
N GLU A 49 -13.72 0.25 9.06
CA GLU A 49 -14.70 -0.11 10.10
C GLU A 49 -16.03 0.65 9.98
N ASP A 50 -16.06 1.74 9.22
CA ASP A 50 -17.28 2.51 8.95
C ASP A 50 -18.03 1.99 7.71
N ILE A 51 -17.47 1.02 7.00
CA ILE A 51 -18.09 0.42 5.83
C ILE A 51 -19.10 -0.65 6.28
N GLU A 52 -20.33 -0.54 5.79
CA GLU A 52 -21.38 -1.56 5.97
C GLU A 52 -21.30 -2.62 4.89
N SER A 53 -21.13 -2.22 3.62
CA SER A 53 -21.05 -3.14 2.49
C SER A 53 -20.27 -2.55 1.31
N ILE A 54 -19.63 -3.45 0.56
CA ILE A 54 -19.00 -3.15 -0.73
C ILE A 54 -19.61 -4.08 -1.76
N THR A 55 -20.16 -3.50 -2.84
CA THR A 55 -20.73 -4.25 -3.96
C THR A 55 -20.04 -3.84 -5.25
N VAL A 56 -19.60 -4.84 -6.03
CA VAL A 56 -18.96 -4.59 -7.33
C VAL A 56 -19.94 -4.89 -8.44
N LEU A 57 -20.32 -3.85 -9.20
CA LEU A 57 -21.16 -3.97 -10.39
C LEU A 57 -20.30 -4.09 -11.63
N LYS A 58 -20.65 -5.06 -12.48
CA LYS A 58 -19.95 -5.35 -13.73
C LYS A 58 -20.95 -5.38 -14.87
N ASP A 59 -20.46 -5.10 -16.06
CA ASP A 59 -21.24 -5.26 -17.30
C ASP A 59 -22.58 -4.47 -17.27
N ALA A 60 -23.67 -5.11 -17.64
CA ALA A 60 -24.99 -4.48 -17.72
C ALA A 60 -25.47 -3.82 -16.41
N SER A 61 -25.06 -4.35 -15.24
CA SER A 61 -25.44 -3.77 -13.94
C SER A 61 -24.76 -2.42 -13.68
N ALA A 62 -23.62 -2.15 -14.29
CA ALA A 62 -22.93 -0.87 -14.20
C ALA A 62 -23.52 0.19 -15.15
N ALA A 63 -24.30 -0.21 -16.16
CA ALA A 63 -24.82 0.68 -17.20
C ALA A 63 -25.72 1.82 -16.67
N ILE A 64 -26.36 1.64 -15.51
CA ILE A 64 -27.15 2.67 -14.86
C ILE A 64 -26.34 3.92 -14.47
N TYR A 65 -25.03 3.79 -14.35
CA TYR A 65 -24.10 4.89 -14.05
C TYR A 65 -23.47 5.51 -15.31
N GLY A 66 -23.93 5.08 -16.51
CA GLY A 66 -23.54 5.63 -17.80
C GLY A 66 -22.10 5.31 -18.22
N LEU A 67 -21.55 6.09 -19.14
CA LEU A 67 -20.21 5.88 -19.71
C LEU A 67 -19.07 5.92 -18.68
N ARG A 68 -19.25 6.64 -17.59
CA ARG A 68 -18.24 6.73 -16.50
C ARG A 68 -18.00 5.38 -15.81
N ALA A 69 -18.95 4.46 -15.97
CA ALA A 69 -18.93 3.11 -15.37
C ALA A 69 -18.46 2.01 -16.34
N SER A 70 -17.88 2.36 -17.48
CA SER A 70 -17.41 1.40 -18.49
C SER A 70 -16.41 0.37 -17.93
N ASN A 71 -15.62 0.77 -16.94
CA ASN A 71 -14.67 -0.09 -16.24
C ASN A 71 -15.28 -0.80 -15.01
N GLY A 72 -16.61 -0.71 -14.84
CA GLY A 72 -17.34 -1.22 -13.68
C GLY A 72 -17.51 -0.17 -12.57
N VAL A 73 -18.29 -0.54 -11.55
CA VAL A 73 -18.63 0.33 -10.42
C VAL A 73 -18.37 -0.39 -9.10
N VAL A 74 -17.76 0.31 -8.17
CA VAL A 74 -17.62 -0.11 -6.77
C VAL A 74 -18.58 0.71 -5.93
N LEU A 75 -19.66 0.09 -5.46
CA LEU A 75 -20.63 0.70 -4.55
C LEU A 75 -20.14 0.49 -3.11
N VAL A 76 -19.97 1.56 -2.39
CA VAL A 76 -19.62 1.54 -0.97
C VAL A 76 -20.77 2.14 -0.18
N THR A 77 -21.29 1.39 0.78
CA THR A 77 -22.31 1.89 1.71
C THR A 77 -21.69 1.99 3.09
N THR A 78 -21.79 3.16 3.71
CA THR A 78 -21.29 3.37 5.06
C THR A 78 -22.36 3.02 6.10
N LYS A 79 -21.91 2.69 7.31
CA LYS A 79 -22.79 2.39 8.45
C LYS A 79 -23.63 3.61 8.84
N LYS A 80 -24.89 3.37 9.14
CA LYS A 80 -25.84 4.40 9.57
C LYS A 80 -26.58 3.93 10.83
N GLY A 81 -27.00 4.86 11.65
CA GLY A 81 -27.93 4.56 12.75
C GLY A 81 -29.28 4.07 12.22
N LYS A 82 -29.92 3.17 12.93
CA LYS A 82 -31.26 2.63 12.62
C LYS A 82 -32.31 3.26 13.52
N LYS A 83 -33.52 3.40 13.01
CA LYS A 83 -34.67 3.88 13.82
C LYS A 83 -34.94 2.92 15.00
N ASN A 84 -35.24 3.49 16.15
CA ASN A 84 -35.53 2.77 17.39
C ASN A 84 -34.41 1.82 17.84
N ASP A 85 -33.18 2.09 17.42
CA ASP A 85 -32.02 1.30 17.80
C ASP A 85 -31.50 1.77 19.17
N LYS A 86 -31.15 0.81 20.04
CA LYS A 86 -30.51 1.12 21.30
C LYS A 86 -29.13 1.70 21.07
N VAL A 87 -28.72 2.60 21.94
CA VAL A 87 -27.35 3.13 21.90
C VAL A 87 -26.35 1.97 22.03
N SER A 88 -25.51 1.84 21.04
CA SER A 88 -24.41 0.87 21.01
C SER A 88 -23.09 1.60 20.86
N ILE A 89 -22.13 1.26 21.69
CA ILE A 89 -20.76 1.79 21.64
C ILE A 89 -19.84 0.63 21.33
N ASN A 90 -19.05 0.76 20.27
CA ASN A 90 -18.04 -0.22 19.91
C ASN A 90 -16.67 0.46 19.92
N VAL A 91 -15.70 -0.22 20.52
CA VAL A 91 -14.30 0.22 20.53
C VAL A 91 -13.45 -0.95 20.05
N ASN A 92 -12.68 -0.72 19.01
CA ASN A 92 -11.77 -1.68 18.44
C ASN A 92 -10.36 -1.08 18.38
N GLY A 93 -9.36 -1.91 18.52
CA GLY A 93 -7.99 -1.46 18.37
C GLY A 93 -7.04 -2.63 18.21
N TYR A 94 -5.93 -2.38 17.53
CA TYR A 94 -4.82 -3.31 17.47
C TYR A 94 -3.49 -2.56 17.57
N TYR A 95 -2.51 -3.28 18.05
CA TYR A 95 -1.12 -2.88 18.03
C TYR A 95 -0.30 -4.03 17.44
N GLY A 96 0.62 -3.72 16.54
CA GLY A 96 1.41 -4.74 15.89
C GLY A 96 2.77 -4.23 15.42
N TRP A 97 3.57 -5.16 14.93
CA TRP A 97 4.88 -4.86 14.36
C TRP A 97 4.92 -5.32 12.92
N GLN A 98 5.45 -4.45 12.07
CA GLN A 98 5.63 -4.69 10.66
C GLN A 98 7.08 -5.07 10.38
N ASN A 99 7.26 -6.16 9.65
CA ASN A 99 8.56 -6.60 9.16
C ASN A 99 8.46 -6.94 7.68
N LEU A 100 9.54 -6.84 6.95
CA LEU A 100 9.60 -7.39 5.61
C LEU A 100 9.54 -8.92 5.69
N THR A 101 8.61 -9.49 4.96
CA THR A 101 8.41 -10.95 4.92
C THR A 101 9.56 -11.65 4.22
N ARG A 102 10.10 -11.02 3.18
CA ARG A 102 11.23 -11.54 2.41
C ARG A 102 11.97 -10.37 1.76
N PHE A 103 13.27 -10.38 1.92
CA PHE A 103 14.18 -9.53 1.16
C PHE A 103 15.08 -10.43 0.31
N PRO A 104 15.40 -10.06 -0.95
CA PRO A 104 16.34 -10.81 -1.76
C PRO A 104 17.69 -10.88 -1.07
N GLU A 105 18.29 -12.08 -1.03
CA GLU A 105 19.67 -12.22 -0.63
C GLU A 105 20.56 -11.63 -1.72
N LEU A 106 21.27 -10.58 -1.39
CA LEU A 106 22.20 -9.91 -2.29
C LEU A 106 23.56 -10.60 -2.22
N ALA A 107 24.23 -10.69 -3.35
CA ALA A 107 25.61 -11.12 -3.40
C ALA A 107 26.48 -10.17 -2.56
N ASN A 108 27.37 -10.71 -1.76
CA ASN A 108 28.39 -9.91 -1.09
C ASN A 108 29.43 -9.40 -2.13
N ALA A 109 30.28 -8.46 -1.72
CA ALA A 109 31.25 -7.84 -2.62
C ALA A 109 32.17 -8.87 -3.31
N GLY A 110 32.64 -9.87 -2.57
CA GLY A 110 33.50 -10.94 -3.11
C GLY A 110 32.76 -11.79 -4.16
N GLN A 111 31.52 -12.18 -3.87
CA GLN A 111 30.67 -12.94 -4.81
C GLN A 111 30.38 -12.12 -6.09
N TYR A 112 30.15 -10.82 -5.94
CA TYR A 112 29.88 -9.93 -7.06
C TYR A 112 31.10 -9.81 -7.96
N VAL A 113 32.28 -9.54 -7.40
CA VAL A 113 33.53 -9.41 -8.15
C VAL A 113 33.92 -10.72 -8.82
N ARG A 114 33.75 -11.87 -8.15
CA ARG A 114 33.93 -13.19 -8.76
C ARG A 114 33.01 -13.39 -9.96
N GLY A 115 31.71 -13.06 -9.82
CA GLY A 115 30.75 -13.16 -10.92
C GLY A 115 31.12 -12.28 -12.13
N LEU A 116 31.70 -11.09 -11.91
CA LEU A 116 32.23 -10.26 -12.99
C LEU A 116 33.44 -10.91 -13.69
N ALA A 117 34.35 -11.52 -12.93
CA ALA A 117 35.50 -12.21 -13.48
C ALA A 117 35.08 -13.44 -14.31
N GLU A 118 34.12 -14.24 -13.80
CA GLU A 118 33.55 -15.37 -14.52
C GLU A 118 32.80 -14.92 -15.79
N ALA A 119 32.07 -13.81 -15.74
CA ALA A 119 31.38 -13.26 -16.89
C ALA A 119 32.36 -12.80 -17.97
N ALA A 120 33.50 -12.21 -17.60
CA ALA A 120 34.57 -11.85 -18.53
C ALA A 120 35.16 -13.10 -19.19
N GLN A 121 35.47 -14.14 -18.40
CA GLN A 121 35.98 -15.41 -18.93
C GLN A 121 34.98 -16.05 -19.90
N ASN A 122 33.69 -16.04 -19.63
CA ASN A 122 32.65 -16.59 -20.50
C ASN A 122 32.51 -15.80 -21.83
N ARG A 123 32.92 -14.52 -21.85
CA ARG A 123 33.02 -13.73 -23.07
C ARG A 123 34.32 -13.93 -23.84
N GLY A 124 35.23 -14.75 -23.33
CA GLY A 124 36.56 -14.96 -23.94
C GLY A 124 37.55 -13.84 -23.61
N GLU A 125 37.27 -13.00 -22.63
CA GLU A 125 38.14 -11.95 -22.12
C GLU A 125 39.03 -12.50 -21.00
N ASP A 126 40.19 -11.90 -20.80
CA ASP A 126 41.09 -12.25 -19.71
C ASP A 126 40.61 -11.63 -18.40
N PRO A 127 40.13 -12.43 -17.40
CA PRO A 127 39.62 -11.90 -16.14
C PRO A 127 40.66 -11.12 -15.36
N SER A 128 41.95 -11.41 -15.52
CA SER A 128 43.05 -10.74 -14.80
C SER A 128 43.21 -9.27 -15.20
N LYS A 129 42.64 -8.86 -16.32
CA LYS A 129 42.59 -7.45 -16.75
C LYS A 129 41.55 -6.63 -15.99
N LEU A 130 40.54 -7.31 -15.39
CA LEU A 130 39.55 -6.66 -14.54
C LEU A 130 39.99 -6.68 -13.09
N TYR A 131 40.39 -7.84 -12.60
CA TYR A 131 40.84 -8.03 -11.21
C TYR A 131 42.01 -9.03 -11.22
N SER A 132 43.13 -8.64 -10.61
CA SER A 132 44.23 -9.56 -10.42
C SER A 132 43.83 -10.68 -9.45
N PRO A 133 44.45 -11.86 -9.51
CA PRO A 133 44.18 -12.96 -8.56
C PRO A 133 44.34 -12.56 -7.09
N GLU A 134 45.32 -11.67 -6.81
CA GLU A 134 45.55 -11.15 -5.46
C GLU A 134 44.41 -10.22 -5.01
N GLU A 135 43.96 -9.37 -5.90
CA GLU A 135 42.82 -8.45 -5.64
C GLU A 135 41.52 -9.21 -5.45
N LEU A 136 41.29 -10.23 -6.24
CA LEU A 136 40.12 -11.11 -6.13
C LEU A 136 40.11 -11.82 -4.76
N ALA A 137 41.26 -12.31 -4.30
CA ALA A 137 41.39 -12.92 -2.97
C ALA A 137 41.10 -11.91 -1.84
N LYS A 138 41.47 -10.62 -1.99
CA LYS A 138 41.16 -9.57 -1.00
C LYS A 138 39.64 -9.29 -0.93
N TRP A 139 38.97 -9.23 -2.07
CA TRP A 139 37.51 -9.07 -2.15
C TRP A 139 36.79 -10.26 -1.51
N GLU A 140 37.26 -11.48 -1.75
CA GLU A 140 36.69 -12.68 -1.17
C GLU A 140 36.91 -12.76 0.34
N ALA A 141 38.08 -12.39 0.82
CA ALA A 141 38.40 -12.32 2.25
C ALA A 141 37.57 -11.24 2.97
N GLY A 142 37.32 -10.10 2.33
CA GLY A 142 36.47 -9.02 2.83
C GLY A 142 36.96 -8.38 4.15
N THR A 143 38.24 -8.54 4.49
CA THR A 143 38.81 -8.12 5.80
C THR A 143 39.52 -6.77 5.73
N GLU A 144 40.12 -6.45 4.59
CA GLU A 144 40.90 -5.23 4.43
C GLU A 144 40.02 -3.99 4.21
N PRO A 145 40.46 -2.79 4.67
CA PRO A 145 39.79 -1.53 4.34
C PRO A 145 39.66 -1.35 2.82
N GLY A 146 38.48 -1.01 2.35
CA GLY A 146 38.17 -0.86 0.92
C GLY A 146 37.66 -2.15 0.24
N TYR A 147 37.87 -3.31 0.82
CA TYR A 147 37.42 -4.61 0.29
C TYR A 147 36.26 -5.24 1.09
N LYS A 148 35.73 -4.51 2.09
CA LYS A 148 34.65 -4.97 2.96
C LYS A 148 33.30 -4.91 2.23
N SER A 149 32.49 -5.93 2.45
CA SER A 149 31.09 -5.92 2.09
C SER A 149 30.27 -5.35 3.23
N TYR A 150 29.34 -4.46 2.91
CA TYR A 150 28.42 -3.85 3.86
C TYR A 150 26.98 -4.23 3.49
N ASP A 151 26.23 -4.67 4.47
CA ASP A 151 24.79 -4.85 4.32
C ASP A 151 24.08 -3.51 4.56
N TYR A 152 23.91 -2.75 3.48
CA TYR A 152 23.23 -1.46 3.53
C TYR A 152 21.75 -1.59 3.92
N TYR A 153 21.16 -2.77 3.68
CA TYR A 153 19.78 -3.02 4.07
C TYR A 153 19.64 -3.03 5.59
N ASP A 154 20.45 -3.84 6.30
CA ASP A 154 20.44 -3.89 7.77
C ASP A 154 20.87 -2.55 8.41
N MET A 155 21.65 -1.73 7.68
CA MET A 155 22.05 -0.40 8.16
C MET A 155 20.93 0.64 8.06
N VAL A 156 20.06 0.54 7.06
CA VAL A 156 19.05 1.56 6.74
C VAL A 156 17.65 1.15 7.19
N MET A 157 17.36 -0.15 7.21
CA MET A 157 16.00 -0.64 7.48
C MET A 157 15.81 -1.04 8.94
N ARG A 158 14.72 -0.56 9.52
CA ARG A 158 14.30 -0.95 10.87
C ARG A 158 13.54 -2.25 10.84
N LYS A 159 13.80 -3.10 11.84
CA LYS A 159 13.01 -4.30 12.14
C LYS A 159 11.99 -3.96 13.24
N ASN A 160 10.88 -4.70 13.26
CA ASN A 160 9.81 -4.54 14.25
C ASN A 160 9.25 -3.10 14.29
N VAL A 161 8.86 -2.61 13.13
CA VAL A 161 8.31 -1.26 12.98
C VAL A 161 6.89 -1.22 13.54
N PRO A 162 6.60 -0.39 14.56
CA PRO A 162 5.29 -0.39 15.19
C PRO A 162 4.22 0.18 14.27
N GLN A 163 3.04 -0.40 14.38
CA GLN A 163 1.81 0.12 13.82
C GLN A 163 0.67 -0.07 14.82
N TYR A 164 -0.25 0.88 14.84
CA TYR A 164 -1.42 0.80 15.69
C TYR A 164 -2.64 1.42 15.02
N HIS A 165 -3.77 0.92 15.40
CA HIS A 165 -5.06 1.47 14.99
C HIS A 165 -6.01 1.42 16.17
N ILE A 166 -6.75 2.48 16.36
CA ILE A 166 -7.84 2.56 17.33
C ILE A 166 -9.06 3.18 16.65
N ASN A 167 -10.20 2.58 16.87
CA ASN A 167 -11.49 3.06 16.39
C ASN A 167 -12.50 3.01 17.51
N ALA A 168 -13.31 4.05 17.60
CA ALA A 168 -14.47 4.08 18.50
C ALA A 168 -15.67 4.59 17.71
N ASN A 169 -16.80 3.89 17.79
CA ASN A 169 -18.03 4.33 17.17
C ASN A 169 -19.23 4.20 18.11
N VAL A 170 -20.17 5.11 17.90
CA VAL A 170 -21.45 5.15 18.63
C VAL A 170 -22.56 5.17 17.60
N THR A 171 -23.51 4.27 17.75
CA THR A 171 -24.71 4.22 16.91
C THR A 171 -25.96 4.17 17.78
N GLY A 172 -27.04 4.75 17.29
CA GLY A 172 -28.32 4.72 17.96
C GLY A 172 -29.40 5.42 17.17
N GLY A 173 -30.63 5.33 17.65
CA GLY A 173 -31.75 5.99 17.01
C GLY A 173 -33.01 6.01 17.81
N SER A 174 -33.84 7.02 17.56
CA SER A 174 -35.21 7.17 18.02
C SER A 174 -36.18 7.08 16.84
N GLU A 175 -37.47 7.27 17.08
CA GLU A 175 -38.47 7.35 16.00
C GLU A 175 -38.19 8.46 15.00
N LYS A 176 -37.58 9.57 15.45
CA LYS A 176 -37.38 10.81 14.67
C LYS A 176 -35.93 11.02 14.22
N THR A 177 -34.98 10.44 14.92
CA THR A 177 -33.57 10.72 14.70
C THR A 177 -32.76 9.43 14.79
N ASN A 178 -31.88 9.21 13.83
CA ASN A 178 -30.86 8.17 13.87
C ASN A 178 -29.48 8.80 13.69
N TYR A 179 -28.48 8.26 14.34
CA TYR A 179 -27.15 8.80 14.32
C TYR A 179 -26.09 7.67 14.31
N TYR A 180 -25.00 7.97 13.65
CA TYR A 180 -23.77 7.22 13.66
C TYR A 180 -22.62 8.23 13.78
N LEU A 181 -21.74 8.01 14.74
CA LEU A 181 -20.53 8.80 14.95
C LEU A 181 -19.36 7.86 15.10
N SER A 182 -18.28 8.09 14.38
CA SER A 182 -17.04 7.34 14.49
C SER A 182 -15.83 8.25 14.61
N VAL A 183 -14.83 7.77 15.33
CA VAL A 183 -13.49 8.38 15.40
C VAL A 183 -12.47 7.26 15.28
N ALA A 184 -11.54 7.43 14.37
CA ALA A 184 -10.45 6.49 14.18
C ALA A 184 -9.11 7.20 14.15
N HIS A 185 -8.08 6.53 14.66
CA HIS A 185 -6.72 6.98 14.57
C HIS A 185 -5.81 5.80 14.20
N THR A 186 -4.98 6.00 13.18
CA THR A 186 -4.04 5.00 12.70
C THR A 186 -2.65 5.60 12.65
N GLY A 187 -1.70 4.99 13.31
CA GLY A 187 -0.29 5.35 13.23
C GLY A 187 0.54 4.19 12.72
N GLN A 188 1.46 4.49 11.82
CA GLN A 188 2.39 3.52 11.26
C GLN A 188 3.75 4.17 11.10
N ASP A 189 4.75 3.66 11.77
CA ASP A 189 6.12 4.09 11.54
C ASP A 189 6.65 3.55 10.21
N ALA A 190 7.56 4.27 9.59
CA ALA A 190 8.22 3.82 8.38
C ALA A 190 9.38 2.86 8.69
N MET A 191 9.65 1.96 7.77
CA MET A 191 10.81 1.06 7.84
C MET A 191 12.14 1.83 7.73
N MET A 192 12.15 3.01 7.09
CA MET A 192 13.28 3.92 7.10
C MET A 192 13.13 4.94 8.24
N PRO A 193 14.16 5.16 9.10
CA PRO A 193 14.04 5.96 10.31
C PRO A 193 13.59 7.41 10.12
N ALA A 194 13.78 7.98 8.93
CA ALA A 194 13.49 9.39 8.63
C ALA A 194 12.02 9.68 8.30
N PHE A 195 11.15 8.64 8.16
CA PHE A 195 9.79 8.81 7.72
C PHE A 195 8.79 8.27 8.75
N LYS A 196 7.71 9.03 8.97
CA LYS A 196 6.54 8.60 9.74
C LYS A 196 5.30 8.84 8.89
N TYR A 197 4.32 7.95 9.01
CA TYR A 197 3.00 8.09 8.40
C TYR A 197 1.98 8.20 9.54
N GLU A 198 1.31 9.34 9.62
CA GLU A 198 0.18 9.61 10.53
C GLU A 198 -1.09 9.87 9.73
#